data_57834ae875880707cd72f1e99b9389cd
#
_entry.id   57834ae875880707cd72f1e99b9389cd
#
_cell.length_a   1.000
_cell.length_b   1.000
_cell.length_c   1.000
_cell.angle_alpha   90.00
_cell.angle_beta   90.00
_cell.angle_gamma   90.00
#
_symmetry.space_group_name_H-M   'P 1'
#
loop_
_entity.id
_entity.type
_entity.pdbx_description
1 polymer ?
#
loop_
_entity_poly.entity_id
_entity_poly.type
_entity_poly.pdbx_seq_one_letter_code
_entity_poly.pdbx_strand_id
1 'polypeptide(L)'
;MSNPTPPPIRYVVFHRPGPKWQLGVDFREQDGVREHVQHYLKFHEQGKLELGGPFLLQDAGGMMVATKDVSQEELESFAAADPAVLSGLLIYEIRPWLTAMEHP
;
A
#
# COMPACT_ATOMS: atom_id res chain seq x y z
N MET A 1 15.16 2.36 35.47
CA MET A 1 15.53 2.48 34.04
C MET A 1 14.30 2.25 33.15
N SER A 2 14.04 3.15 32.28
CA SER A 2 12.97 2.96 31.30
C SER A 2 13.46 2.08 30.15
N ASN A 3 12.57 1.26 29.62
CA ASN A 3 12.87 0.51 28.41
C ASN A 3 13.00 1.49 27.23
N PRO A 4 13.91 1.21 26.30
CA PRO A 4 14.02 2.05 25.12
C PRO A 4 12.72 2.00 24.33
N THR A 5 12.31 3.14 23.82
CA THR A 5 11.15 3.22 22.93
C THR A 5 11.48 2.48 21.65
N PRO A 6 10.61 1.59 21.16
CA PRO A 6 10.85 0.96 19.88
C PRO A 6 11.01 2.01 18.77
N PRO A 7 11.84 1.75 17.77
CA PRO A 7 11.97 2.68 16.65
C PRO A 7 10.62 2.85 15.96
N PRO A 8 10.30 4.06 15.46
CA PRO A 8 9.03 4.30 14.79
C PRO A 8 9.03 3.69 13.38
N ILE A 9 8.66 2.43 13.31
CA ILE A 9 8.62 1.70 12.05
C ILE A 9 7.18 1.55 11.60
N ARG A 10 6.93 1.88 10.35
CA ARG A 10 5.68 1.55 9.64
C ARG A 10 6.01 0.65 8.48
N TYR A 11 5.06 -0.15 8.06
CA TYR A 11 5.21 -0.97 6.87
C TYR A 11 4.46 -0.32 5.73
N VAL A 12 5.05 -0.37 4.55
CA VAL A 12 4.54 0.32 3.37
C VAL A 12 4.40 -0.68 2.24
N VAL A 13 3.30 -0.60 1.52
CA VAL A 13 3.11 -1.37 0.29
C VAL A 13 3.42 -0.45 -0.88
N PHE A 14 4.42 -0.80 -1.68
CA PHE A 14 4.66 -0.17 -2.97
C PHE A 14 3.98 -0.99 -4.04
N HIS A 15 3.14 -0.32 -4.84
CA HIS A 15 2.49 -0.93 -5.98
C HIS A 15 3.14 -0.43 -7.26
N ARG A 16 3.38 -1.34 -8.19
CA ARG A 16 3.88 -1.03 -9.52
C ARG A 16 3.00 -1.71 -10.56
N PRO A 17 3.01 -1.22 -11.81
CA PRO A 17 2.28 -1.88 -12.89
C PRO A 17 2.68 -3.34 -13.01
N GLY A 18 1.68 -4.22 -13.07
CA GLY A 18 1.85 -5.64 -13.32
C GLY A 18 1.69 -5.97 -14.79
N PRO A 19 1.72 -7.27 -15.13
CA PRO A 19 1.67 -7.69 -16.55
C PRO A 19 0.36 -7.34 -17.26
N LYS A 20 -0.72 -7.10 -16.51
CA LYS A 20 -2.01 -6.74 -17.11
C LYS A 20 -2.25 -5.24 -17.16
N TRP A 21 -1.35 -4.44 -16.62
CA TRP A 21 -1.45 -2.99 -16.71
C TRP A 21 -1.31 -2.54 -18.15
N GLN A 22 -2.20 -1.64 -18.59
CA GLN A 22 -2.14 -1.07 -19.93
C GLN A 22 -1.30 0.20 -19.90
N LEU A 23 -0.11 0.13 -20.48
CA LEU A 23 0.82 1.27 -20.52
C LEU A 23 0.21 2.45 -21.25
N GLY A 24 0.41 3.64 -20.73
CA GLY A 24 -0.07 4.87 -21.33
C GLY A 24 -1.54 5.17 -21.07
N VAL A 25 -2.26 4.28 -20.41
CA VAL A 25 -3.67 4.48 -20.05
C VAL A 25 -3.73 5.03 -18.61
N ASP A 26 -4.56 6.06 -18.41
CA ASP A 26 -4.75 6.67 -17.09
C ASP A 26 -5.12 5.59 -16.06
N PHE A 27 -4.57 5.72 -14.83
CA PHE A 27 -4.81 4.71 -13.80
C PHE A 27 -6.30 4.54 -13.50
N ARG A 28 -7.10 5.59 -13.64
CA ARG A 28 -8.54 5.53 -13.37
C ARG A 28 -9.28 4.67 -14.39
N GLU A 29 -8.70 4.48 -15.56
CA GLU A 29 -9.28 3.70 -16.65
C GLU A 29 -8.75 2.26 -16.71
N GLN A 30 -7.85 1.89 -15.81
CA GLN A 30 -7.34 0.53 -15.75
C GLN A 30 -8.42 -0.42 -15.24
N ASP A 31 -8.56 -1.57 -15.91
CA ASP A 31 -9.52 -2.59 -15.52
C ASP A 31 -9.07 -3.24 -14.20
N GLY A 32 -9.90 -3.12 -13.16
CA GLY A 32 -9.60 -3.67 -11.84
C GLY A 32 -9.14 -2.66 -10.81
N VAL A 33 -8.94 -1.39 -11.20
CA VAL A 33 -8.49 -0.37 -10.25
C VAL A 33 -9.54 -0.09 -9.17
N ARG A 34 -10.83 -0.18 -9.51
CA ARG A 34 -11.91 0.02 -8.53
C ARG A 34 -11.84 -1.00 -7.41
N GLU A 35 -11.64 -2.26 -7.75
CA GLU A 35 -11.55 -3.35 -6.78
C GLU A 35 -10.33 -3.20 -5.87
N HIS A 36 -9.24 -2.70 -6.42
CA HIS A 36 -8.04 -2.35 -5.66
C HIS A 36 -8.36 -1.27 -4.61
N VAL A 37 -9.02 -0.19 -5.01
CA VAL A 37 -9.39 0.90 -4.11
C VAL A 37 -10.34 0.38 -3.02
N GLN A 38 -11.35 -0.40 -3.39
CA GLN A 38 -12.29 -0.96 -2.42
C GLN A 38 -11.61 -1.87 -1.40
N HIS A 39 -10.62 -2.63 -1.83
CA HIS A 39 -9.85 -3.49 -0.93
C HIS A 39 -9.15 -2.67 0.17
N TYR A 40 -8.47 -1.59 -0.20
CA TYR A 40 -7.77 -0.75 0.78
C TYR A 40 -8.70 0.17 1.58
N LEU A 41 -9.88 0.50 1.05
CA LEU A 41 -10.88 1.21 1.85
C LEU A 41 -11.32 0.38 3.06
N LYS A 42 -11.42 -0.93 2.94
CA LYS A 42 -11.71 -1.81 4.08
C LYS A 42 -10.64 -1.69 5.15
N PHE A 43 -9.39 -1.65 4.74
CA PHE A 43 -8.25 -1.51 5.66
C PHE A 43 -8.29 -0.15 6.35
N HIS A 44 -8.65 0.89 5.61
CA HIS A 44 -8.82 2.24 6.13
C HIS A 44 -9.95 2.28 7.17
N GLU A 45 -11.09 1.66 6.87
CA GLU A 45 -12.23 1.61 7.78
C GLU A 45 -11.92 0.86 9.08
N GLN A 46 -10.99 -0.09 9.03
CA GLN A 46 -10.52 -0.82 10.21
C GLN A 46 -9.49 -0.02 11.02
N GLY A 47 -9.13 1.18 10.60
CA GLY A 47 -8.11 2.00 11.26
C GLY A 47 -6.69 1.54 11.03
N LYS A 48 -6.45 0.76 9.99
CA LYS A 48 -5.13 0.14 9.72
C LYS A 48 -4.36 0.81 8.59
N LEU A 49 -5.01 1.65 7.80
CA LEU A 49 -4.36 2.41 6.74
C LEU A 49 -4.22 3.87 7.18
N GLU A 50 -2.99 4.36 7.27
CA GLU A 50 -2.71 5.74 7.64
C GLU A 50 -3.01 6.68 6.49
N LEU A 51 -2.41 6.40 5.36
CA LEU A 51 -2.62 7.15 4.12
C LEU A 51 -2.15 6.30 2.95
N GLY A 52 -2.64 6.62 1.77
CA GLY A 52 -2.25 5.90 0.57
C GLY A 52 -2.87 6.52 -0.67
N GLY A 53 -2.32 6.21 -1.81
CA GLY A 53 -2.83 6.69 -3.07
C GLY A 53 -1.87 6.45 -4.22
N PRO A 54 -2.31 6.77 -5.43
CA PRO A 54 -1.48 6.63 -6.61
C PRO A 54 -0.46 7.76 -6.73
N PHE A 55 0.68 7.47 -7.33
CA PHE A 55 1.59 8.52 -7.76
C PHE A 55 1.00 9.19 -9.00
N LEU A 56 1.15 10.51 -9.10
CA LEU A 56 0.59 11.26 -10.23
C LEU A 56 1.53 11.31 -11.44
N LEU A 57 2.36 10.31 -11.58
CA LEU A 57 3.20 10.09 -12.76
C LEU A 57 2.65 8.90 -13.51
N GLN A 58 2.69 8.97 -14.83
CA GLN A 58 2.14 7.89 -15.67
C GLN A 58 2.86 6.57 -15.42
N ASP A 59 2.07 5.51 -15.30
CA ASP A 59 2.57 4.14 -15.09
C ASP A 59 3.47 3.98 -13.86
N ALA A 60 3.28 4.82 -12.84
CA ALA A 60 4.16 4.85 -11.67
C ALA A 60 3.66 4.04 -10.48
N GLY A 61 2.40 3.58 -10.52
CA GLY A 61 1.82 2.85 -9.39
C GLY A 61 1.46 3.78 -8.24
N GLY A 62 1.68 3.32 -7.02
CA GLY A 62 1.35 4.09 -5.83
C GLY A 62 1.87 3.42 -4.57
N MET A 63 1.45 3.94 -3.42
CA MET A 63 1.83 3.29 -2.18
C MET A 63 0.77 3.45 -1.11
N MET A 64 0.79 2.52 -0.15
CA MET A 64 -0.10 2.49 1.00
C MET A 64 0.75 2.40 2.25
N VAL A 65 0.49 3.27 3.22
CA VAL A 65 1.24 3.31 4.47
C VAL A 65 0.32 2.82 5.59
N ALA A 66 0.70 1.72 6.23
CA ALA A 66 -0.06 1.16 7.33
C ALA A 66 0.11 1.99 8.60
N THR A 67 -0.85 1.89 9.52
CA THR A 67 -0.72 2.48 10.84
C THR A 67 0.33 1.72 11.65
N LYS A 68 0.76 2.32 12.77
CA LYS A 68 1.84 1.76 13.62
C LYS A 68 1.52 0.39 14.19
N ASP A 69 0.23 0.06 14.33
CA ASP A 69 -0.20 -1.18 14.96
C ASP A 69 -0.22 -2.38 14.01
N VAL A 70 -0.04 -2.14 12.72
CA VAL A 70 -0.09 -3.19 11.70
C VAL A 70 1.28 -3.84 11.58
N SER A 71 1.32 -5.16 11.75
CA SER A 71 2.55 -5.93 11.56
C SER A 71 2.88 -6.11 10.09
N GLN A 72 4.12 -6.45 9.81
CA GLN A 72 4.54 -6.79 8.45
C GLN A 72 3.74 -7.96 7.89
N GLU A 73 3.51 -8.98 8.72
CA GLU A 73 2.78 -10.18 8.31
C GLU A 73 1.33 -9.87 7.96
N GLU A 74 0.68 -9.04 8.77
CA GLU A 74 -0.69 -8.62 8.50
C GLU A 74 -0.78 -7.86 7.19
N LEU A 75 0.12 -6.91 6.97
CA LEU A 75 0.14 -6.11 5.74
C LEU A 75 0.43 -6.98 4.52
N GLU A 76 1.37 -7.93 4.64
CA GLU A 76 1.70 -8.86 3.58
C GLU A 76 0.48 -9.68 3.17
N SER A 77 -0.24 -10.24 4.14
CA SER A 77 -1.45 -11.01 3.86
C SER A 77 -2.53 -10.18 3.19
N PHE A 78 -2.68 -8.93 3.65
CA PHE A 78 -3.67 -8.03 3.08
C PHE A 78 -3.32 -7.63 1.66
N ALA A 79 -2.05 -7.29 1.42
CA ALA A 79 -1.57 -6.90 0.10
C ALA A 79 -1.68 -8.05 -0.91
N ALA A 80 -1.37 -9.26 -0.49
CA ALA A 80 -1.45 -10.44 -1.35
C ALA A 80 -2.89 -10.78 -1.74
N ALA A 81 -3.87 -10.39 -0.93
CA ALA A 81 -5.29 -10.64 -1.20
C ALA A 81 -5.95 -9.57 -2.07
N ASP A 82 -5.22 -8.54 -2.45
CA ASP A 82 -5.72 -7.47 -3.31
C ASP A 82 -6.16 -8.04 -4.67
N PRO A 83 -7.42 -7.83 -5.07
CA PRO A 83 -7.89 -8.31 -6.39
C PRO A 83 -7.01 -7.85 -7.55
N ALA A 84 -6.42 -6.64 -7.46
CA ALA A 84 -5.54 -6.12 -8.50
C ALA A 84 -4.22 -6.88 -8.57
N VAL A 85 -3.74 -7.39 -7.44
CA VAL A 85 -2.55 -8.25 -7.40
C VAL A 85 -2.89 -9.63 -7.96
N LEU A 86 -4.01 -10.19 -7.54
CA LEU A 86 -4.44 -11.51 -8.01
C LEU A 86 -4.70 -11.53 -9.51
N SER A 87 -5.21 -10.44 -10.07
CA SER A 87 -5.49 -10.34 -11.51
C SER A 87 -4.25 -10.04 -12.35
N GLY A 88 -3.17 -9.58 -11.73
CA GLY A 88 -1.97 -9.16 -12.45
C GLY A 88 -1.98 -7.71 -12.89
N LEU A 89 -2.95 -6.91 -12.47
CA LEU A 89 -2.96 -5.47 -12.74
C LEU A 89 -1.78 -4.79 -12.06
N LEU A 90 -1.49 -5.18 -10.82
CA LEU A 90 -0.42 -4.59 -10.01
C LEU A 90 0.47 -5.70 -9.45
N ILE A 91 1.72 -5.35 -9.24
CA ILE A 91 2.63 -6.11 -8.39
C ILE A 91 2.94 -5.25 -7.18
N TYR A 92 3.38 -5.86 -6.09
CA TYR A 92 3.65 -5.13 -4.86
C TYR A 92 4.92 -5.60 -4.18
N GLU A 93 5.45 -4.74 -3.31
CA GLU A 93 6.47 -5.13 -2.36
C GLU A 93 6.20 -4.44 -1.03
N ILE A 94 6.56 -5.09 0.06
CA ILE A 94 6.45 -4.52 1.40
C ILE A 94 7.82 -3.99 1.80
N ARG A 95 7.85 -2.75 2.31
CA ARG A 95 9.07 -2.14 2.81
C ARG A 95 8.86 -1.69 4.25
N PRO A 96 9.75 -2.07 5.18
CA PRO A 96 9.77 -1.42 6.49
C PRO A 96 10.36 -0.02 6.33
N TRP A 97 9.72 0.95 6.98
CA TRP A 97 10.11 2.35 6.85
C TRP A 97 10.32 2.94 8.24
N LEU A 98 11.56 3.37 8.51
CA LEU A 98 11.88 4.09 9.73
C LEU A 98 11.41 5.54 9.58
N THR A 99 10.31 5.88 10.24
CA THR A 99 9.73 7.22 10.15
C THR A 99 10.39 8.15 11.17
N ALA A 100 11.65 8.45 10.92
CA ALA A 100 12.49 9.21 11.87
C ALA A 100 12.10 10.68 11.97
N MET A 101 11.46 11.22 10.94
CA MET A 101 11.03 12.63 10.90
C MET A 101 9.54 12.66 10.61
N GLU A 102 8.77 12.86 11.67
CA GLU A 102 7.31 12.85 11.58
C GLU A 102 6.78 14.16 12.19
N HIS A 103 5.90 14.82 11.49
CA HIS A 103 5.24 16.02 12.02
C HIS A 103 4.33 15.61 13.17
N PRO A 104 4.42 16.32 14.33
CA PRO A 104 3.59 16.00 15.49
C PRO A 104 2.11 16.22 15.22
#